data_3b4a93ad0d56fb940c51015e35e5d33f
#
_entry.id   3b4a93ad0d56fb940c51015e35e5d33f
#
_cell.length_a   1.000
_cell.length_b   1.000
_cell.length_c   1.000
_cell.angle_alpha   90.00
_cell.angle_beta   90.00
_cell.angle_gamma   90.00
#
_symmetry.space_group_name_H-M   'P 1'
#
loop_
_entity.id
_entity.type
_entity.pdbx_description
1 polymer ?
#
loop_
_entity_poly.entity_id
_entity_poly.type
_entity_poly.pdbx_seq_one_letter_code
_entity_poly.pdbx_strand_id
1 'polypeptide(L)'
;MYKEGMSMKKTLISSILLLFVLSIAGCSKNQQSGDDDVIIDNSGFKNINEGEVFEIHTEAQKTFLEYEGSYAKMPKSMFPDGKSHLSDSLPITLTWNYEAQEGKEVEKYSVIYGQNKDLSDGYRVDGSAEKDEISFNNPYLGRNYYQLIATYTDGTTDETPIRHFEVDSTYPRNLTIAGMTNCRDIGGRKLADGGKIKQGLIFRTSGKNQNGSITDATKEEMIGHLKLKNEINLAGDSSSYNLKLDGTTLYEGSRMDTSSTGGYSHISRNTEAVKNFFNFISDETHYPLYYHCKIGTDRTGLCTILLHGLLGVSYEEAYQDYLFSNFGKIGEQRTIGDGNSHDIKKYMDDFKNYSGEKFQNKVYNILLGIGVSKETLDKVISNLTEGPTVKGNDANQVIARADVLTANGVTMSTDTSDRANPDAYFVLDSDSKSVSYTFTSSKAYTGQVVAYLANPDTLQTDSTNKSKKMNEAITVDLDNSAVTLIDQNYYEARMGICKGSSITTRINYWPVILGTVDISAGNHTITIKGTSNKMNIAGIYIFDNAIAGGLNGFES
;
A
#
# COMPACT_ATOMS: atom_id res chain seq x y z
N MET A 1 -44.52 -52.69 13.36
CA MET A 1 -44.84 -52.77 14.80
C MET A 1 -44.57 -51.39 15.41
N TYR A 2 -45.66 -50.81 15.93
CA TYR A 2 -45.86 -49.73 16.88
C TYR A 2 -45.12 -48.39 16.58
N LYS A 3 -45.78 -47.28 16.10
CA LYS A 3 -46.82 -46.42 16.73
C LYS A 3 -46.37 -45.98 18.13
N GLU A 4 -46.35 -44.75 18.49
CA GLU A 4 -47.24 -43.61 18.65
C GLU A 4 -46.40 -42.46 19.22
N GLY A 5 -46.58 -41.19 19.10
CA GLY A 5 -47.77 -40.38 18.92
C GLY A 5 -47.75 -39.18 19.86
N MET A 6 -48.06 -38.00 19.30
CA MET A 6 -48.70 -36.85 19.99
C MET A 6 -47.93 -36.18 21.13
N SER A 7 -47.89 -34.86 21.26
CA SER A 7 -48.99 -33.89 21.28
C SER A 7 -48.51 -32.43 21.35
N MET A 8 -49.20 -31.59 20.60
CA MET A 8 -49.21 -30.14 20.68
C MET A 8 -49.65 -29.64 22.08
N LYS A 9 -49.07 -28.54 22.58
CA LYS A 9 -49.82 -27.56 23.32
C LYS A 9 -49.41 -26.13 22.97
N LYS A 10 -50.32 -25.46 22.26
CA LYS A 10 -50.42 -24.00 22.19
C LYS A 10 -50.90 -23.51 23.53
N THR A 11 -50.27 -22.42 24.03
CA THR A 11 -50.92 -21.58 25.01
C THR A 11 -50.66 -20.10 24.65
N LEU A 12 -51.73 -19.44 24.35
CA LEU A 12 -51.94 -18.03 24.11
C LEU A 12 -52.20 -17.37 25.47
N ILE A 13 -51.53 -16.29 25.84
CA ILE A 13 -51.97 -15.29 26.84
C ILE A 13 -51.27 -14.00 26.48
N SER A 14 -51.94 -13.09 25.83
CA SER A 14 -52.70 -11.94 26.32
C SER A 14 -51.87 -10.82 27.02
N SER A 15 -51.79 -9.73 26.30
CA SER A 15 -51.61 -8.33 26.61
C SER A 15 -51.73 -7.91 28.10
N ILE A 16 -50.72 -7.19 28.59
CA ILE A 16 -50.90 -6.12 29.58
C ILE A 16 -50.05 -4.92 29.19
N LEU A 17 -50.75 -3.87 28.81
CA LEU A 17 -50.30 -2.49 28.66
C LEU A 17 -50.13 -1.90 30.06
N LEU A 18 -48.93 -1.45 30.42
CA LEU A 18 -48.75 -0.59 31.58
C LEU A 18 -47.91 0.62 31.22
N LEU A 19 -48.59 1.75 31.10
CA LEU A 19 -48.01 3.09 31.11
C LEU A 19 -47.36 3.34 32.49
N PHE A 20 -46.11 3.74 32.50
CA PHE A 20 -45.55 4.55 33.55
C PHE A 20 -44.87 5.79 32.97
N VAL A 21 -45.41 6.93 33.34
CA VAL A 21 -44.93 8.27 33.07
C VAL A 21 -44.15 8.76 34.29
N LEU A 22 -43.06 9.50 33.98
CA LEU A 22 -42.27 10.40 34.86
C LEU A 22 -41.22 9.77 35.78
N SER A 23 -39.95 10.12 35.50
CA SER A 23 -39.33 11.33 36.07
C SER A 23 -37.95 11.60 35.49
N ILE A 24 -37.79 12.78 35.07
CA ILE A 24 -36.66 13.65 34.75
C ILE A 24 -35.51 13.50 35.73
N ALA A 25 -34.29 13.30 35.26
CA ALA A 25 -33.09 14.12 35.51
C ALA A 25 -31.82 13.34 35.09
N GLY A 26 -31.01 13.94 34.26
CA GLY A 26 -29.67 13.44 33.92
C GLY A 26 -29.24 13.85 32.49
N CYS A 27 -29.09 15.17 32.30
CA CYS A 27 -28.34 15.69 31.15
C CYS A 27 -26.95 15.11 31.12
N SER A 28 -26.64 14.27 30.11
CA SER A 28 -25.32 14.26 29.52
C SER A 28 -25.49 14.79 28.09
N LYS A 29 -25.14 16.05 27.92
CA LYS A 29 -24.98 16.66 26.60
C LYS A 29 -23.85 15.95 25.90
N ASN A 30 -24.16 15.04 24.96
CA ASN A 30 -23.32 14.84 23.81
C ASN A 30 -23.37 16.17 23.05
N GLN A 31 -22.32 16.94 23.16
CA GLN A 31 -22.04 18.02 22.20
C GLN A 31 -21.70 17.35 20.86
N GLN A 32 -22.72 17.11 20.07
CA GLN A 32 -22.61 17.17 18.64
C GLN A 32 -22.34 18.66 18.36
N SER A 33 -21.11 19.01 18.00
CA SER A 33 -20.75 20.34 17.53
C SER A 33 -21.47 20.53 16.18
N GLY A 34 -22.68 21.04 16.26
CA GLY A 34 -23.38 21.58 15.10
C GLY A 34 -22.78 22.96 14.81
N ASP A 35 -21.89 23.04 13.87
CA ASP A 35 -21.60 24.27 13.12
C ASP A 35 -22.70 24.48 12.06
N ASP A 36 -23.93 24.63 12.51
CA ASP A 36 -25.04 25.14 11.70
C ASP A 36 -25.09 26.67 11.87
N ASP A 37 -24.05 27.37 11.52
CA ASP A 37 -24.13 28.78 11.24
C ASP A 37 -25.08 28.95 10.05
N VAL A 38 -26.16 29.73 10.23
CA VAL A 38 -27.09 30.05 9.14
C VAL A 38 -26.29 30.77 8.05
N ILE A 39 -25.97 30.05 7.00
CA ILE A 39 -25.25 30.61 5.85
C ILE A 39 -26.22 31.54 5.13
N ILE A 40 -25.98 32.86 5.22
CA ILE A 40 -26.74 33.85 4.43
C ILE A 40 -26.13 33.87 3.04
N ASP A 41 -26.89 33.40 2.03
CA ASP A 41 -26.48 33.42 0.65
C ASP A 41 -27.23 34.56 -0.10
N ASN A 42 -26.50 35.59 -0.46
CA ASN A 42 -27.01 36.74 -1.22
C ASN A 42 -26.66 36.64 -2.72
N SER A 43 -26.07 35.54 -3.17
CA SER A 43 -25.75 35.33 -4.58
C SER A 43 -27.00 35.09 -5.43
N GLY A 44 -26.84 35.23 -6.73
CA GLY A 44 -27.87 34.86 -7.71
C GLY A 44 -28.09 33.37 -7.86
N PHE A 45 -27.24 32.52 -7.27
CA PHE A 45 -27.34 31.07 -7.34
C PHE A 45 -28.49 30.53 -6.48
N LYS A 46 -29.32 29.65 -7.06
CA LYS A 46 -30.45 28.99 -6.41
C LYS A 46 -30.46 27.49 -6.72
N ASN A 47 -31.16 26.71 -5.92
CA ASN A 47 -31.34 25.26 -6.12
C ASN A 47 -30.00 24.51 -6.33
N ILE A 48 -29.02 24.86 -5.52
CA ILE A 48 -27.66 24.32 -5.60
C ILE A 48 -27.60 22.94 -4.91
N ASN A 49 -26.82 21.99 -5.47
CA ASN A 49 -26.51 20.74 -4.78
C ASN A 49 -25.74 21.04 -3.48
N GLU A 50 -26.32 20.78 -2.33
CA GLU A 50 -25.67 20.92 -1.03
C GLU A 50 -25.87 19.68 -0.19
N GLY A 51 -24.78 19.13 0.36
CA GLY A 51 -24.81 17.91 1.14
C GLY A 51 -25.18 16.65 0.34
N GLU A 52 -25.28 16.75 -0.98
CA GLU A 52 -25.56 15.61 -1.86
C GLU A 52 -24.39 14.64 -1.89
N VAL A 53 -24.69 13.34 -1.99
CA VAL A 53 -23.69 12.27 -2.08
C VAL A 53 -23.55 11.83 -3.54
N PHE A 54 -22.37 11.97 -4.09
CA PHE A 54 -22.04 11.56 -5.45
C PHE A 54 -21.31 10.22 -5.48
N GLU A 55 -21.55 9.44 -6.52
CA GLU A 55 -20.87 8.19 -6.80
C GLU A 55 -19.84 8.41 -7.92
N ILE A 56 -18.61 7.94 -7.70
CA ILE A 56 -17.54 8.02 -8.71
C ILE A 56 -17.22 6.68 -9.35
N HIS A 57 -17.78 5.58 -8.85
CA HIS A 57 -17.57 4.24 -9.38
C HIS A 57 -18.66 3.84 -10.35
N THR A 58 -18.28 3.21 -11.45
CA THR A 58 -19.23 2.58 -12.37
C THR A 58 -19.89 1.37 -11.69
N GLU A 59 -21.06 0.94 -12.18
CA GLU A 59 -21.75 -0.26 -11.65
C GLU A 59 -20.87 -1.52 -11.66
N ALA A 60 -20.00 -1.67 -12.66
CA ALA A 60 -19.06 -2.79 -12.71
C ALA A 60 -17.98 -2.68 -11.62
N GLN A 61 -17.48 -1.48 -11.36
CA GLN A 61 -16.53 -1.23 -10.28
C GLN A 61 -17.18 -1.45 -8.91
N LYS A 62 -18.41 -0.97 -8.70
CA LYS A 62 -19.18 -1.19 -7.45
C LYS A 62 -19.41 -2.67 -7.20
N THR A 63 -19.90 -3.42 -8.18
CA THR A 63 -20.09 -4.87 -8.07
C THR A 63 -18.81 -5.60 -7.63
N PHE A 64 -17.65 -5.14 -8.14
CA PHE A 64 -16.35 -5.68 -7.73
C PHE A 64 -15.98 -5.26 -6.30
N LEU A 65 -16.15 -3.99 -5.94
CA LEU A 65 -15.74 -3.43 -4.66
C LEU A 65 -16.60 -3.90 -3.48
N GLU A 66 -17.87 -4.21 -3.73
CA GLU A 66 -18.85 -4.72 -2.77
C GLU A 66 -18.81 -6.26 -2.60
N TYR A 67 -17.82 -6.93 -3.22
CA TYR A 67 -17.70 -8.38 -3.10
C TYR A 67 -17.39 -8.81 -1.66
N GLU A 68 -18.31 -9.56 -1.05
CA GLU A 68 -18.20 -10.01 0.35
C GLU A 68 -17.34 -11.27 0.54
N GLY A 69 -16.87 -11.87 -0.55
CA GLY A 69 -16.01 -13.06 -0.48
C GLY A 69 -14.53 -12.72 -0.39
N SER A 70 -13.68 -13.75 -0.27
CA SER A 70 -12.23 -13.55 -0.33
C SER A 70 -11.78 -13.19 -1.75
N TYR A 71 -11.12 -12.07 -1.91
CA TYR A 71 -10.52 -11.62 -3.19
C TYR A 71 -9.46 -12.62 -3.70
N ALA A 72 -8.80 -13.34 -2.80
CA ALA A 72 -7.88 -14.41 -3.16
C ALA A 72 -8.57 -15.58 -3.91
N LYS A 73 -9.88 -15.70 -3.80
CA LYS A 73 -10.70 -16.75 -4.43
C LYS A 73 -11.74 -16.17 -5.40
N MET A 74 -11.68 -14.89 -5.70
CA MET A 74 -12.66 -14.22 -6.54
C MET A 74 -12.71 -14.84 -7.95
N PRO A 75 -13.91 -15.19 -8.46
CA PRO A 75 -14.04 -15.73 -9.81
C PRO A 75 -13.60 -14.73 -10.88
N LYS A 76 -12.91 -15.22 -11.92
CA LYS A 76 -12.41 -14.38 -13.03
C LYS A 76 -13.51 -13.58 -13.76
N SER A 77 -14.75 -14.03 -13.69
CA SER A 77 -15.91 -13.35 -14.27
C SER A 77 -16.37 -12.12 -13.52
N MET A 78 -15.87 -11.91 -12.29
CA MET A 78 -16.26 -10.77 -11.43
C MET A 78 -15.48 -9.49 -11.73
N PHE A 79 -14.50 -9.52 -12.62
CA PHE A 79 -13.71 -8.35 -13.00
C PHE A 79 -13.32 -8.41 -14.49
N PRO A 80 -13.01 -7.25 -15.12
CA PRO A 80 -12.68 -7.18 -16.54
C PRO A 80 -11.43 -7.97 -16.92
N ASP A 81 -11.24 -8.20 -18.22
CA ASP A 81 -10.13 -8.97 -18.78
C ASP A 81 -8.80 -8.16 -18.90
N GLY A 82 -8.78 -6.91 -18.48
CA GLY A 82 -7.61 -6.04 -18.51
C GLY A 82 -7.23 -5.52 -19.91
N LYS A 83 -8.10 -5.67 -20.91
CA LYS A 83 -7.82 -5.22 -22.29
C LYS A 83 -8.44 -3.88 -22.62
N SER A 84 -9.52 -3.53 -21.95
CA SER A 84 -10.22 -2.26 -22.10
C SER A 84 -9.86 -1.29 -20.98
N HIS A 85 -9.91 0.00 -21.27
CA HIS A 85 -9.73 1.05 -20.30
C HIS A 85 -11.06 1.37 -19.61
N LEU A 86 -11.24 0.91 -18.39
CA LEU A 86 -12.46 1.00 -17.59
C LEU A 86 -12.16 1.49 -16.16
N SER A 87 -10.94 2.01 -15.92
CA SER A 87 -10.51 2.40 -14.57
C SER A 87 -10.80 3.86 -14.22
N ASP A 88 -11.32 4.64 -15.13
CA ASP A 88 -11.65 6.04 -14.87
C ASP A 88 -12.79 6.18 -13.87
N SER A 89 -12.77 7.28 -13.13
CA SER A 89 -13.87 7.70 -12.28
C SER A 89 -15.04 8.24 -13.12
N LEU A 90 -16.26 8.12 -12.60
CA LEU A 90 -17.37 8.92 -13.11
C LEU A 90 -17.15 10.39 -12.75
N PRO A 91 -17.51 11.33 -13.65
CA PRO A 91 -17.54 12.73 -13.30
C PRO A 91 -18.70 13.00 -12.33
N ILE A 92 -18.54 14.00 -11.48
CA ILE A 92 -19.67 14.58 -10.76
C ILE A 92 -20.15 15.83 -11.49
N THR A 93 -21.43 16.17 -11.32
CA THR A 93 -22.03 17.35 -11.92
C THR A 93 -22.74 18.17 -10.85
N LEU A 94 -22.31 19.40 -10.66
CA LEU A 94 -23.01 20.36 -9.84
C LEU A 94 -23.99 21.15 -10.75
N THR A 95 -25.21 21.33 -10.26
CA THR A 95 -26.27 22.06 -10.97
C THR A 95 -26.83 23.17 -10.09
N TRP A 96 -27.36 24.20 -10.72
CA TRP A 96 -27.99 25.33 -10.04
C TRP A 96 -29.02 26.01 -10.97
N ASN A 97 -29.72 27.00 -10.46
CA ASN A 97 -30.38 28.03 -11.27
C ASN A 97 -29.67 29.35 -10.98
N TYR A 98 -29.56 30.23 -11.96
CA TYR A 98 -28.88 31.50 -11.75
C TYR A 98 -29.74 32.71 -12.18
N GLU A 99 -29.84 33.67 -11.29
CA GLU A 99 -30.49 34.96 -11.54
C GLU A 99 -29.42 36.05 -11.57
N ALA A 100 -29.06 36.49 -12.78
CA ALA A 100 -28.06 37.54 -12.95
C ALA A 100 -28.51 38.88 -12.36
N GLN A 101 -27.56 39.66 -11.85
CA GLN A 101 -27.83 41.03 -11.43
C GLN A 101 -28.36 41.86 -12.59
N GLU A 102 -29.27 42.80 -12.29
CA GLU A 102 -29.89 43.65 -13.32
C GLU A 102 -28.84 44.38 -14.17
N GLY A 103 -28.96 44.26 -15.48
CA GLY A 103 -28.05 44.88 -16.44
C GLY A 103 -26.70 44.21 -16.62
N LYS A 104 -26.46 43.06 -15.99
CA LYS A 104 -25.22 42.28 -16.15
C LYS A 104 -25.42 41.03 -17.00
N GLU A 105 -24.44 40.72 -17.81
CA GLU A 105 -24.37 39.52 -18.65
C GLU A 105 -23.28 38.59 -18.13
N VAL A 106 -23.60 37.31 -17.95
CA VAL A 106 -22.63 36.28 -17.47
C VAL A 106 -21.70 35.91 -18.61
N GLU A 107 -20.40 36.03 -18.39
CA GLU A 107 -19.33 35.53 -19.28
C GLU A 107 -19.09 34.04 -19.10
N LYS A 108 -18.99 33.59 -17.86
CA LYS A 108 -18.77 32.18 -17.51
C LYS A 108 -19.14 31.88 -16.07
N TYR A 109 -19.37 30.59 -15.81
CA TYR A 109 -19.42 30.04 -14.46
C TYR A 109 -18.12 29.36 -14.12
N SER A 110 -17.83 29.23 -12.84
CA SER A 110 -16.71 28.46 -12.33
C SER A 110 -17.07 27.78 -11.02
N VAL A 111 -16.44 26.64 -10.74
CA VAL A 111 -16.43 26.02 -9.43
C VAL A 111 -14.99 25.97 -8.91
N ILE A 112 -14.77 26.30 -7.65
CA ILE A 112 -13.54 25.99 -6.94
C ILE A 112 -13.92 24.91 -5.92
N TYR A 113 -13.19 23.79 -5.88
CA TYR A 113 -13.44 22.72 -4.91
C TYR A 113 -12.17 22.15 -4.34
N GLY A 114 -12.23 21.59 -3.11
CA GLY A 114 -11.10 21.01 -2.39
C GLY A 114 -11.54 20.31 -1.11
N GLN A 115 -10.58 19.77 -0.37
CA GLN A 115 -10.82 19.13 0.94
C GLN A 115 -10.92 20.14 2.09
N ASN A 116 -10.22 21.25 1.99
CA ASN A 116 -10.17 22.24 3.05
C ASN A 116 -11.40 23.14 3.01
N LYS A 117 -12.02 23.39 4.18
CA LYS A 117 -13.21 24.24 4.31
C LYS A 117 -12.98 25.67 3.80
N ASP A 118 -11.73 26.14 3.83
CA ASP A 118 -11.33 27.47 3.34
C ASP A 118 -10.91 27.50 1.86
N LEU A 119 -11.00 26.35 1.17
CA LEU A 119 -10.57 26.15 -0.22
C LEU A 119 -9.10 26.50 -0.48
N SER A 120 -8.24 26.48 0.55
CA SER A 120 -6.80 26.74 0.40
C SER A 120 -6.08 25.73 -0.51
N ASP A 121 -6.63 24.52 -0.66
CA ASP A 121 -6.21 23.48 -1.59
C ASP A 121 -7.04 23.46 -2.90
N GLY A 122 -7.94 24.43 -3.07
CA GLY A 122 -8.96 24.42 -4.10
C GLY A 122 -8.41 24.38 -5.53
N TYR A 123 -9.11 23.62 -6.37
CA TYR A 123 -8.91 23.58 -7.81
C TYR A 123 -10.10 24.20 -8.54
N ARG A 124 -9.81 25.06 -9.52
CA ARG A 124 -10.84 25.78 -10.28
C ARG A 124 -11.17 25.08 -11.59
N VAL A 125 -12.44 24.88 -11.84
CA VAL A 125 -12.97 24.40 -13.11
C VAL A 125 -13.91 25.46 -13.70
N ASP A 126 -13.65 25.87 -14.93
CA ASP A 126 -14.46 26.83 -15.65
C ASP A 126 -15.51 26.11 -16.52
N GLY A 127 -16.70 26.64 -16.54
CA GLY A 127 -17.85 26.19 -17.36
C GLY A 127 -18.36 27.29 -18.31
N SER A 128 -19.34 26.93 -19.12
CA SER A 128 -19.99 27.85 -20.08
C SER A 128 -21.06 28.69 -19.38
N ALA A 129 -21.24 29.94 -19.83
CA ALA A 129 -22.37 30.79 -19.42
C ALA A 129 -23.76 30.28 -19.88
N GLU A 130 -23.78 29.37 -20.87
CA GLU A 130 -25.00 28.82 -21.45
C GLU A 130 -25.62 27.66 -20.66
N LYS A 131 -24.91 27.15 -19.63
CA LYS A 131 -25.32 25.97 -18.87
C LYS A 131 -25.24 26.24 -17.38
N ASP A 132 -26.33 26.01 -16.70
CA ASP A 132 -26.41 26.06 -15.23
C ASP A 132 -25.88 24.74 -14.59
N GLU A 133 -24.74 24.26 -15.10
CA GLU A 133 -24.07 23.05 -14.62
C GLU A 133 -22.56 23.09 -14.89
N ILE A 134 -21.79 22.45 -14.03
CA ILE A 134 -20.38 22.13 -14.26
C ILE A 134 -20.12 20.67 -13.88
N SER A 135 -19.53 19.93 -14.83
CA SER A 135 -19.04 18.57 -14.59
C SER A 135 -17.52 18.55 -14.46
N PHE A 136 -17.00 17.80 -13.49
CA PHE A 136 -15.58 17.64 -13.28
C PHE A 136 -15.24 16.25 -12.73
N ASN A 137 -13.97 15.86 -12.86
CA ASN A 137 -13.46 14.56 -12.42
C ASN A 137 -12.63 14.70 -11.15
N ASN A 138 -12.31 13.54 -10.57
CA ASN A 138 -11.30 13.38 -9.54
C ASN A 138 -11.55 14.14 -8.22
N PRO A 139 -12.82 14.23 -7.73
CA PRO A 139 -13.08 14.76 -6.40
C PRO A 139 -12.42 13.83 -5.34
N TYR A 140 -12.29 14.31 -4.11
CA TYR A 140 -11.84 13.50 -3.00
C TYR A 140 -12.98 12.60 -2.49
N LEU A 141 -12.66 11.41 -1.97
CA LEU A 141 -13.63 10.57 -1.25
C LEU A 141 -14.07 11.25 0.05
N GLY A 142 -15.36 11.18 0.37
CA GLY A 142 -15.96 11.86 1.51
C GLY A 142 -16.23 13.33 1.22
N ARG A 143 -16.06 14.18 2.21
CA ARG A 143 -16.44 15.58 2.13
C ARG A 143 -15.52 16.39 1.25
N ASN A 144 -16.13 17.14 0.33
CA ASN A 144 -15.51 18.17 -0.50
C ASN A 144 -16.22 19.49 -0.24
N TYR A 145 -15.45 20.56 -0.12
CA TYR A 145 -15.99 21.94 -0.07
C TYR A 145 -15.91 22.57 -1.43
N TYR A 146 -16.84 23.47 -1.73
CA TYR A 146 -16.86 24.16 -3.02
C TYR A 146 -17.48 25.55 -2.92
N GLN A 147 -17.19 26.38 -3.93
CA GLN A 147 -17.78 27.68 -4.16
C GLN A 147 -18.11 27.83 -5.64
N LEU A 148 -19.32 28.28 -5.96
CA LEU A 148 -19.72 28.65 -7.31
C LEU A 148 -19.47 30.13 -7.53
N ILE A 149 -19.03 30.47 -8.74
CA ILE A 149 -18.66 31.82 -9.14
C ILE A 149 -19.27 32.09 -10.51
N ALA A 150 -20.13 33.14 -10.65
CA ALA A 150 -20.52 33.72 -11.92
C ALA A 150 -19.59 34.91 -12.20
N THR A 151 -18.89 34.89 -13.32
CA THR A 151 -18.08 36.02 -13.79
C THR A 151 -18.87 36.75 -14.87
N TYR A 152 -19.04 38.04 -14.71
CA TYR A 152 -19.72 38.89 -15.67
C TYR A 152 -18.78 39.45 -16.74
N THR A 153 -19.32 39.85 -17.87
CA THR A 153 -18.54 40.42 -18.99
C THR A 153 -17.82 41.72 -18.62
N ASP A 154 -18.21 42.39 -17.55
CA ASP A 154 -17.51 43.55 -16.99
C ASP A 154 -16.36 43.19 -16.03
N GLY A 155 -16.11 41.89 -15.83
CA GLY A 155 -15.05 41.36 -14.97
C GLY A 155 -15.41 41.31 -13.48
N THR A 156 -16.61 41.71 -13.07
CA THR A 156 -17.07 41.53 -11.69
C THR A 156 -17.58 40.12 -11.47
N THR A 157 -17.67 39.68 -10.22
CA THR A 157 -18.12 38.33 -9.84
C THR A 157 -19.30 38.36 -8.90
N ASP A 158 -20.10 37.30 -8.96
CA ASP A 158 -21.07 36.93 -7.95
C ASP A 158 -20.78 35.53 -7.46
N GLU A 159 -20.70 35.32 -6.14
CA GLU A 159 -20.12 34.13 -5.53
C GLU A 159 -21.02 33.58 -4.43
N THR A 160 -21.16 32.25 -4.38
CA THR A 160 -21.82 31.62 -3.24
C THR A 160 -20.94 31.67 -2.00
N PRO A 161 -21.50 31.55 -0.79
CA PRO A 161 -20.75 31.05 0.36
C PRO A 161 -20.12 29.68 0.05
N ILE A 162 -19.09 29.29 0.80
CA ILE A 162 -18.51 27.97 0.68
C ILE A 162 -19.53 26.93 1.15
N ARG A 163 -19.79 25.95 0.32
CA ARG A 163 -20.72 24.85 0.51
C ARG A 163 -19.97 23.52 0.53
N HIS A 164 -20.68 22.40 0.67
CA HIS A 164 -20.09 21.08 0.61
C HIS A 164 -20.96 20.09 -0.17
N PHE A 165 -20.31 19.08 -0.71
CA PHE A 165 -20.91 17.83 -1.17
C PHE A 165 -20.11 16.65 -0.62
N GLU A 166 -20.70 15.49 -0.66
CA GLU A 166 -20.03 14.24 -0.27
C GLU A 166 -19.77 13.39 -1.53
N VAL A 167 -18.68 12.65 -1.52
CA VAL A 167 -18.43 11.56 -2.47
C VAL A 167 -18.45 10.27 -1.68
N ASP A 168 -19.05 9.21 -2.23
CA ASP A 168 -19.04 7.92 -1.57
C ASP A 168 -17.60 7.56 -1.15
N SER A 169 -17.44 7.11 0.08
CA SER A 169 -16.13 6.89 0.69
C SER A 169 -15.52 5.52 0.40
N THR A 170 -16.10 4.76 -0.53
CA THR A 170 -15.57 3.46 -0.94
C THR A 170 -14.25 3.64 -1.70
N TYR A 171 -13.19 3.02 -1.21
CA TYR A 171 -11.90 2.98 -1.88
C TYR A 171 -11.96 2.04 -3.11
N PRO A 172 -11.25 2.34 -4.23
CA PRO A 172 -10.22 3.38 -4.40
C PRO A 172 -10.78 4.72 -4.87
N ARG A 173 -10.10 5.82 -4.57
CA ARG A 173 -10.25 7.05 -5.34
C ARG A 173 -9.55 6.86 -6.68
N ASN A 174 -10.27 6.28 -7.65
CA ASN A 174 -9.77 6.12 -9.01
C ASN A 174 -9.84 7.45 -9.77
N LEU A 175 -8.87 7.66 -10.66
CA LEU A 175 -8.66 8.96 -11.30
C LEU A 175 -8.78 8.83 -12.82
N THR A 176 -9.39 9.83 -13.42
CA THR A 176 -9.46 10.05 -14.87
C THR A 176 -8.31 10.96 -15.28
N ILE A 177 -7.30 10.42 -15.95
CA ILE A 177 -6.14 11.16 -16.45
C ILE A 177 -5.90 10.79 -17.91
N ALA A 178 -6.05 11.77 -18.81
CA ALA A 178 -5.92 11.54 -20.24
C ALA A 178 -4.57 10.94 -20.63
N GLY A 179 -4.56 9.93 -21.49
CA GLY A 179 -3.36 9.22 -21.95
C GLY A 179 -2.81 8.19 -20.98
N MET A 180 -3.34 8.10 -19.78
CA MET A 180 -2.93 7.19 -18.71
C MET A 180 -3.97 6.09 -18.49
N THR A 181 -3.61 5.07 -17.73
CA THR A 181 -4.54 4.02 -17.29
C THR A 181 -4.19 3.56 -15.88
N ASN A 182 -5.13 2.92 -15.21
CA ASN A 182 -4.90 2.33 -13.90
C ASN A 182 -4.45 3.36 -12.84
N CYS A 183 -5.00 4.59 -12.95
CA CYS A 183 -4.66 5.73 -12.11
C CYS A 183 -5.53 5.76 -10.86
N ARG A 184 -4.94 5.91 -9.68
CA ARG A 184 -5.66 6.12 -8.42
C ARG A 184 -4.79 6.69 -7.31
N ASP A 185 -5.44 7.32 -6.37
CA ASP A 185 -4.86 7.76 -5.11
C ASP A 185 -4.64 6.53 -4.21
N ILE A 186 -3.53 6.50 -3.47
CA ILE A 186 -3.30 5.51 -2.42
C ILE A 186 -4.12 5.84 -1.17
N GLY A 187 -4.44 7.13 -0.99
CA GLY A 187 -5.24 7.64 0.12
C GLY A 187 -6.74 7.39 -0.01
N GLY A 188 -7.46 7.67 1.07
CA GLY A 188 -8.92 7.53 1.17
C GLY A 188 -9.39 6.23 1.84
N ARG A 189 -8.52 5.24 2.01
CA ARG A 189 -8.87 3.98 2.67
C ARG A 189 -8.98 4.16 4.18
N LYS A 190 -10.09 3.70 4.77
CA LYS A 190 -10.27 3.59 6.22
C LYS A 190 -9.47 2.40 6.74
N LEU A 191 -8.87 2.54 7.90
CA LEU A 191 -8.09 1.52 8.59
C LEU A 191 -8.92 0.86 9.70
N ALA A 192 -8.58 -0.38 10.04
CA ALA A 192 -9.34 -1.17 11.02
C ALA A 192 -9.35 -0.56 12.43
N ASP A 193 -8.38 0.26 12.76
CA ASP A 193 -8.27 0.97 14.06
C ASP A 193 -9.04 2.29 14.10
N GLY A 194 -9.76 2.65 13.03
CA GLY A 194 -10.49 3.89 12.88
C GLY A 194 -9.70 5.04 12.29
N GLY A 195 -8.42 4.83 11.96
CA GLY A 195 -7.63 5.77 11.18
C GLY A 195 -7.97 5.74 9.69
N LYS A 196 -7.32 6.57 8.91
CA LYS A 196 -7.41 6.54 7.44
C LYS A 196 -6.09 6.94 6.79
N ILE A 197 -5.90 6.54 5.55
CA ILE A 197 -4.77 6.99 4.71
C ILE A 197 -5.15 8.34 4.11
N LYS A 198 -4.28 9.34 4.27
CA LYS A 198 -4.48 10.69 3.75
C LYS A 198 -4.55 10.69 2.24
N GLN A 199 -5.52 11.38 1.67
CA GLN A 199 -5.69 11.54 0.23
C GLN A 199 -4.81 12.66 -0.33
N GLY A 200 -4.56 12.62 -1.64
CA GLY A 200 -3.88 13.70 -2.34
C GLY A 200 -2.37 13.73 -2.19
N LEU A 201 -1.74 12.72 -1.57
CA LEU A 201 -0.30 12.72 -1.29
C LEU A 201 0.49 11.78 -2.18
N ILE A 202 0.01 10.56 -2.40
CA ILE A 202 0.68 9.55 -3.21
C ILE A 202 -0.31 8.92 -4.18
N PHE A 203 0.07 8.91 -5.44
CA PHE A 203 -0.72 8.36 -6.53
C PHE A 203 0.03 7.23 -7.22
N ARG A 204 -0.71 6.24 -7.72
CA ARG A 204 -0.17 5.24 -8.64
C ARG A 204 -0.80 5.39 -10.01
N THR A 205 0.02 5.19 -11.05
CA THR A 205 -0.41 5.35 -12.45
C THR A 205 0.27 4.33 -13.35
N SER A 206 -0.12 4.29 -14.64
CA SER A 206 0.73 3.73 -15.70
C SER A 206 1.84 4.71 -16.09
N GLY A 207 2.80 4.24 -16.86
CA GLY A 207 3.70 5.12 -17.63
C GLY A 207 2.95 5.86 -18.74
N LYS A 208 3.62 6.77 -19.41
CA LYS A 208 3.03 7.60 -20.47
C LYS A 208 2.49 6.77 -21.64
N ASN A 209 1.51 7.30 -22.33
CA ASN A 209 0.96 6.78 -23.60
C ASN A 209 0.38 5.35 -23.51
N GLN A 210 -0.11 4.94 -22.34
CA GLN A 210 -0.70 3.59 -22.21
C GLN A 210 -2.19 3.57 -22.60
N ASN A 211 -2.84 4.74 -22.63
CA ASN A 211 -4.23 4.90 -23.09
C ASN A 211 -4.42 6.16 -23.94
N GLY A 212 -3.61 6.33 -24.96
CA GLY A 212 -3.54 7.52 -25.80
C GLY A 212 -2.31 8.39 -25.50
N SER A 213 -2.21 9.53 -26.13
CA SER A 213 -1.08 10.44 -25.97
C SER A 213 -1.24 11.33 -24.74
N ILE A 214 -0.12 11.74 -24.15
CA ILE A 214 -0.06 12.80 -23.16
C ILE A 214 -0.43 14.12 -23.83
N THR A 215 -1.37 14.84 -23.24
CA THR A 215 -1.92 16.10 -23.76
C THR A 215 -1.77 17.22 -22.74
N ASP A 216 -2.15 18.45 -23.10
CA ASP A 216 -2.20 19.55 -22.14
C ASP A 216 -3.23 19.29 -21.03
N ALA A 217 -4.34 18.58 -21.33
CA ALA A 217 -5.29 18.14 -20.30
C ALA A 217 -4.66 17.17 -19.30
N THR A 218 -3.74 16.28 -19.73
CA THR A 218 -2.96 15.43 -18.81
C THR A 218 -2.10 16.26 -17.88
N LYS A 219 -1.42 17.27 -18.42
CA LYS A 219 -0.55 18.16 -17.63
C LYS A 219 -1.38 18.99 -16.65
N GLU A 220 -2.48 19.56 -17.13
CA GLU A 220 -3.40 20.33 -16.27
C GLU A 220 -3.90 19.47 -15.11
N GLU A 221 -4.33 18.24 -15.36
CA GLU A 221 -4.79 17.34 -14.31
C GLU A 221 -3.66 16.98 -13.31
N MET A 222 -2.48 16.59 -13.81
CA MET A 222 -1.39 16.13 -12.95
C MET A 222 -0.69 17.28 -12.21
N ILE A 223 -0.46 18.40 -12.86
CA ILE A 223 0.28 19.53 -12.27
C ILE A 223 -0.66 20.61 -11.71
N GLY A 224 -1.70 20.98 -12.47
CA GLY A 224 -2.65 22.02 -12.05
C GLY A 224 -3.55 21.57 -10.92
N HIS A 225 -4.21 20.40 -11.09
CA HIS A 225 -5.16 19.86 -10.12
C HIS A 225 -4.49 19.04 -9.01
N LEU A 226 -3.81 17.94 -9.37
CA LEU A 226 -3.20 17.02 -8.38
C LEU A 226 -1.90 17.57 -7.75
N LYS A 227 -1.39 18.71 -8.25
CA LYS A 227 -0.21 19.42 -7.72
C LYS A 227 1.06 18.55 -7.62
N LEU A 228 1.21 17.57 -8.53
CA LEU A 228 2.31 16.60 -8.46
C LEU A 228 3.67 17.26 -8.59
N LYS A 229 4.59 16.92 -7.68
CA LYS A 229 5.96 17.45 -7.62
C LYS A 229 7.00 16.43 -8.07
N ASN A 230 6.77 15.13 -7.86
CA ASN A 230 7.75 14.09 -8.11
C ASN A 230 7.16 12.91 -8.89
N GLU A 231 7.96 12.39 -9.80
CA GLU A 231 7.72 11.17 -10.56
C GLU A 231 8.69 10.08 -10.10
N ILE A 232 8.19 8.91 -9.70
CA ILE A 232 9.00 7.73 -9.41
C ILE A 232 8.77 6.70 -10.53
N ASN A 233 9.79 6.45 -11.37
CA ASN A 233 9.72 5.40 -12.36
C ASN A 233 10.31 4.10 -11.82
N LEU A 234 9.45 3.10 -11.59
CA LEU A 234 9.84 1.75 -11.16
C LEU A 234 10.29 0.85 -12.33
N ALA A 235 10.19 1.31 -13.58
CA ALA A 235 10.53 0.52 -14.75
C ALA A 235 12.05 0.56 -15.03
N GLY A 236 12.78 -0.45 -14.54
CA GLY A 236 14.22 -0.57 -14.76
C GLY A 236 14.62 -0.86 -16.21
N ASP A 237 13.69 -1.37 -17.00
CA ASP A 237 13.89 -1.78 -18.39
C ASP A 237 13.78 -0.64 -19.41
N SER A 238 13.15 0.49 -19.05
CA SER A 238 13.03 1.60 -20.00
C SER A 238 12.74 2.95 -19.34
N SER A 239 13.48 3.96 -19.79
CA SER A 239 13.16 5.37 -19.54
C SER A 239 12.04 5.90 -20.47
N SER A 240 11.63 5.10 -21.48
CA SER A 240 10.56 5.52 -22.40
C SER A 240 9.20 5.69 -21.73
N TYR A 241 9.03 5.15 -20.52
CA TYR A 241 7.80 5.27 -19.73
C TYR A 241 7.74 6.52 -18.86
N ASN A 242 8.85 7.27 -18.72
CA ASN A 242 8.87 8.52 -17.99
C ASN A 242 7.93 9.54 -18.64
N LEU A 243 7.12 10.21 -17.81
CA LEU A 243 6.28 11.31 -18.27
C LEU A 243 7.12 12.58 -18.46
N LYS A 244 8.00 12.88 -17.50
CA LYS A 244 8.85 14.09 -17.49
C LYS A 244 8.05 15.34 -17.71
N LEU A 245 7.00 15.52 -16.91
CA LEU A 245 6.17 16.71 -16.95
C LEU A 245 6.97 17.91 -16.41
N ASP A 246 6.82 19.05 -17.09
CA ASP A 246 7.41 20.30 -16.63
C ASP A 246 6.90 20.61 -15.21
N GLY A 247 7.79 20.95 -14.30
CA GLY A 247 7.47 21.18 -12.88
C GLY A 247 7.60 19.95 -11.99
N THR A 248 7.84 18.74 -12.54
CA THR A 248 8.09 17.54 -11.73
C THR A 248 9.57 17.15 -11.73
N THR A 249 10.02 16.58 -10.60
CA THR A 249 11.34 15.96 -10.48
C THR A 249 11.22 14.45 -10.68
N LEU A 250 12.02 13.91 -11.61
CA LEU A 250 12.07 12.48 -11.86
C LEU A 250 13.05 11.80 -10.90
N TYR A 251 12.57 10.79 -10.16
CA TYR A 251 13.38 9.92 -9.33
C TYR A 251 13.50 8.52 -9.94
N GLU A 252 14.72 8.08 -10.20
CA GLU A 252 15.02 6.78 -10.81
C GLU A 252 15.72 5.79 -9.87
N GLY A 253 15.95 6.17 -8.60
CA GLY A 253 16.63 5.33 -7.61
C GLY A 253 15.87 4.05 -7.22
N SER A 254 14.57 3.97 -7.55
CA SER A 254 13.72 2.80 -7.26
C SER A 254 13.44 1.93 -8.49
N ARG A 255 14.24 2.01 -9.53
CA ARG A 255 14.06 1.18 -10.74
C ARG A 255 14.27 -0.30 -10.47
N MET A 256 13.26 -1.08 -10.79
CA MET A 256 13.25 -2.54 -10.64
C MET A 256 13.49 -3.24 -11.95
N ASP A 257 14.36 -4.27 -11.92
CA ASP A 257 14.51 -5.19 -13.04
C ASP A 257 13.23 -5.98 -13.29
N THR A 258 12.88 -6.11 -14.56
CA THR A 258 12.03 -7.18 -15.02
C THR A 258 12.91 -8.33 -15.45
N SER A 259 12.97 -9.43 -14.72
CA SER A 259 13.47 -10.64 -15.35
C SER A 259 12.47 -11.04 -16.42
N SER A 260 12.98 -11.33 -17.62
CA SER A 260 12.20 -11.83 -18.77
C SER A 260 11.43 -13.13 -18.48
N THR A 261 11.55 -13.68 -17.31
CA THR A 261 10.98 -14.94 -16.85
C THR A 261 9.93 -14.82 -15.81
N GLY A 262 9.33 -13.69 -15.81
CA GLY A 262 8.06 -13.57 -15.16
C GLY A 262 8.10 -13.83 -13.65
N GLY A 263 7.26 -13.27 -13.02
CA GLY A 263 7.03 -13.47 -11.65
C GLY A 263 7.74 -12.42 -10.85
N TYR A 264 7.19 -12.21 -9.82
CA TYR A 264 7.42 -11.30 -8.76
C TYR A 264 8.72 -11.58 -7.97
N SER A 265 9.77 -12.10 -8.61
CA SER A 265 11.14 -12.07 -8.06
C SER A 265 11.64 -10.65 -7.77
N HIS A 266 10.72 -9.69 -7.89
CA HIS A 266 11.08 -8.29 -7.90
C HIS A 266 11.57 -7.79 -6.56
N ILE A 267 11.03 -8.23 -5.42
CA ILE A 267 11.54 -7.75 -4.13
C ILE A 267 12.93 -8.30 -3.88
N SER A 268 13.09 -9.62 -3.89
CA SER A 268 14.37 -10.24 -3.52
C SER A 268 15.53 -9.93 -4.47
N ARG A 269 15.22 -9.52 -5.70
CA ARG A 269 16.21 -9.05 -6.69
C ARG A 269 16.39 -7.54 -6.71
N ASN A 270 15.46 -6.80 -6.11
CA ASN A 270 15.41 -5.36 -6.15
C ASN A 270 15.27 -4.78 -4.74
N THR A 271 15.87 -5.44 -3.73
CA THR A 271 15.78 -4.99 -2.33
C THR A 271 16.24 -3.55 -2.16
N GLU A 272 17.32 -3.15 -2.83
CA GLU A 272 17.79 -1.76 -2.83
C GLU A 272 16.79 -0.80 -3.49
N ALA A 273 16.18 -1.19 -4.59
CA ALA A 273 15.15 -0.36 -5.24
C ALA A 273 13.92 -0.17 -4.34
N VAL A 274 13.51 -1.22 -3.61
CA VAL A 274 12.41 -1.15 -2.64
C VAL A 274 12.82 -0.28 -1.45
N LYS A 275 14.03 -0.47 -0.89
CA LYS A 275 14.56 0.38 0.18
C LYS A 275 14.56 1.85 -0.24
N ASN A 276 15.06 2.15 -1.42
CA ASN A 276 15.11 3.50 -1.97
C ASN A 276 13.72 4.11 -2.19
N PHE A 277 12.73 3.30 -2.58
CA PHE A 277 11.34 3.75 -2.67
C PHE A 277 10.82 4.24 -1.31
N PHE A 278 10.99 3.44 -0.24
CA PHE A 278 10.54 3.82 1.10
C PHE A 278 11.34 5.00 1.68
N ASN A 279 12.65 5.06 1.42
CA ASN A 279 13.46 6.22 1.81
C ASN A 279 12.98 7.51 1.13
N PHE A 280 12.67 7.44 -0.17
CA PHE A 280 12.19 8.61 -0.92
C PHE A 280 10.83 9.09 -0.41
N ILE A 281 9.87 8.19 -0.20
CA ILE A 281 8.55 8.56 0.28
C ILE A 281 8.48 8.87 1.77
N SER A 282 9.56 8.71 2.53
CA SER A 282 9.61 9.13 3.93
C SER A 282 9.81 10.64 4.12
N ASP A 283 10.22 11.34 3.08
CA ASP A 283 10.38 12.80 3.08
C ASP A 283 9.07 13.47 2.62
N GLU A 284 8.38 14.13 3.54
CA GLU A 284 7.11 14.81 3.27
C GLU A 284 7.21 15.94 2.25
N THR A 285 8.40 16.51 2.05
CA THR A 285 8.62 17.56 1.06
C THR A 285 8.47 17.07 -0.38
N HIS A 286 8.54 15.76 -0.59
CA HIS A 286 8.35 15.12 -1.88
C HIS A 286 6.90 15.04 -2.31
N TYR A 287 5.94 15.23 -1.40
CA TYR A 287 4.51 15.15 -1.73
C TYR A 287 3.96 16.43 -2.37
N PRO A 288 2.93 16.34 -3.20
CA PRO A 288 2.36 15.13 -3.77
C PRO A 288 3.27 14.47 -4.83
N LEU A 289 3.24 13.15 -4.90
CA LEU A 289 4.04 12.38 -5.88
C LEU A 289 3.22 11.27 -6.53
N TYR A 290 3.71 10.79 -7.69
CA TYR A 290 3.18 9.59 -8.31
C TYR A 290 4.29 8.60 -8.64
N TYR A 291 3.93 7.31 -8.61
CA TYR A 291 4.83 6.24 -9.00
C TYR A 291 4.18 5.30 -10.00
N HIS A 292 5.00 4.79 -10.90
CA HIS A 292 4.52 3.97 -12.00
C HIS A 292 5.57 2.95 -12.49
N CYS A 293 5.10 1.96 -13.24
CA CYS A 293 5.95 1.18 -14.13
C CYS A 293 5.50 1.39 -15.59
N LYS A 294 5.39 0.35 -16.40
CA LYS A 294 4.80 0.47 -17.74
C LYS A 294 3.29 0.65 -17.66
N ILE A 295 2.58 -0.37 -17.17
CA ILE A 295 1.10 -0.43 -17.15
C ILE A 295 0.50 -0.14 -15.77
N GLY A 296 1.33 0.22 -14.79
CA GLY A 296 0.89 0.55 -13.44
C GLY A 296 0.36 -0.62 -12.61
N THR A 297 0.67 -1.87 -12.97
CA THR A 297 0.09 -3.04 -12.31
C THR A 297 1.11 -3.83 -11.49
N ASP A 298 2.15 -4.39 -12.11
CA ASP A 298 3.00 -5.41 -11.46
C ASP A 298 4.01 -4.79 -10.48
N ARG A 299 5.06 -4.09 -10.93
CA ARG A 299 6.03 -3.41 -10.06
C ARG A 299 5.37 -2.35 -9.20
N THR A 300 4.46 -1.60 -9.80
CA THR A 300 3.63 -0.61 -9.10
C THR A 300 2.76 -1.28 -8.06
N GLY A 301 2.05 -2.37 -8.41
CA GLY A 301 1.22 -3.14 -7.49
C GLY A 301 2.01 -3.73 -6.33
N LEU A 302 3.25 -4.18 -6.58
CA LEU A 302 4.13 -4.65 -5.52
C LEU A 302 4.47 -3.57 -4.49
N CYS A 303 4.90 -2.39 -4.95
CA CYS A 303 5.13 -1.26 -4.06
C CYS A 303 3.85 -0.85 -3.32
N THR A 304 2.69 -0.91 -4.00
CA THR A 304 1.40 -0.63 -3.36
C THR A 304 1.07 -1.65 -2.26
N ILE A 305 1.27 -2.95 -2.50
CA ILE A 305 1.04 -3.99 -1.48
C ILE A 305 1.91 -3.76 -0.24
N LEU A 306 3.20 -3.46 -0.45
CA LEU A 306 4.10 -3.15 0.65
C LEU A 306 3.70 -1.86 1.39
N LEU A 307 3.33 -0.82 0.65
CA LEU A 307 2.89 0.44 1.24
C LEU A 307 1.57 0.27 2.00
N HIS A 308 0.56 -0.36 1.40
CA HIS A 308 -0.71 -0.65 2.05
C HIS A 308 -0.52 -1.51 3.31
N GLY A 309 0.28 -2.58 3.22
CA GLY A 309 0.58 -3.41 4.38
C GLY A 309 1.25 -2.60 5.50
N LEU A 310 2.26 -1.79 5.19
CA LEU A 310 2.92 -0.92 6.16
C LEU A 310 1.95 0.06 6.84
N LEU A 311 0.98 0.59 6.08
CA LEU A 311 -0.01 1.54 6.58
C LEU A 311 -1.17 0.89 7.34
N GLY A 312 -1.23 -0.44 7.45
CA GLY A 312 -2.25 -1.14 8.23
C GLY A 312 -3.50 -1.55 7.44
N VAL A 313 -3.42 -1.56 6.11
CA VAL A 313 -4.45 -2.12 5.23
C VAL A 313 -4.48 -3.65 5.39
N SER A 314 -5.66 -4.24 5.36
CA SER A 314 -5.82 -5.70 5.47
C SER A 314 -5.31 -6.42 4.23
N TYR A 315 -5.12 -7.72 4.39
CA TYR A 315 -4.66 -8.60 3.33
C TYR A 315 -5.64 -8.70 2.14
N GLU A 316 -6.92 -8.84 2.46
CA GLU A 316 -7.98 -8.90 1.45
C GLU A 316 -8.09 -7.59 0.67
N GLU A 317 -7.94 -6.46 1.35
CA GLU A 317 -7.94 -5.16 0.69
C GLU A 317 -6.71 -4.91 -0.19
N ALA A 318 -5.54 -5.49 0.16
CA ALA A 318 -4.37 -5.47 -0.70
C ALA A 318 -4.59 -6.28 -1.98
N TYR A 319 -5.30 -7.43 -1.89
CA TYR A 319 -5.74 -8.18 -3.07
C TYR A 319 -6.76 -7.40 -3.90
N GLN A 320 -7.74 -6.78 -3.24
CA GLN A 320 -8.74 -5.93 -3.90
C GLN A 320 -8.06 -4.84 -4.74
N ASP A 321 -7.12 -4.09 -4.15
CA ASP A 321 -6.40 -3.05 -4.88
C ASP A 321 -5.64 -3.60 -6.09
N TYR A 322 -4.94 -4.73 -5.92
CA TYR A 322 -4.22 -5.35 -7.02
C TYR A 322 -5.16 -5.78 -8.15
N LEU A 323 -6.25 -6.48 -7.83
CA LEU A 323 -7.22 -6.96 -8.81
C LEU A 323 -8.01 -5.83 -9.47
N PHE A 324 -8.21 -4.69 -8.80
CA PHE A 324 -8.81 -3.49 -9.41
C PHE A 324 -8.04 -3.02 -10.65
N SER A 325 -6.75 -3.38 -10.77
CA SER A 325 -5.97 -3.09 -11.97
C SER A 325 -6.55 -3.69 -13.25
N ASN A 326 -7.41 -4.70 -13.15
CA ASN A 326 -8.09 -5.30 -14.32
C ASN A 326 -9.08 -4.36 -15.01
N PHE A 327 -9.53 -3.30 -14.33
CA PHE A 327 -10.29 -2.21 -14.94
C PHE A 327 -9.41 -1.33 -15.84
N GLY A 328 -8.08 -1.34 -15.64
CA GLY A 328 -7.13 -0.65 -16.50
C GLY A 328 -6.84 -1.40 -17.80
N LYS A 329 -6.28 -0.68 -18.80
CA LYS A 329 -5.76 -1.29 -20.04
C LYS A 329 -4.39 -1.87 -19.79
N ILE A 330 -4.33 -3.07 -19.24
CA ILE A 330 -3.09 -3.73 -18.77
C ILE A 330 -2.63 -4.90 -19.65
N GLY A 331 -3.40 -5.22 -20.71
CA GLY A 331 -3.05 -6.20 -21.72
C GLY A 331 -3.61 -7.59 -21.49
N GLU A 332 -3.60 -8.08 -20.27
CA GLU A 332 -4.15 -9.37 -19.87
C GLU A 332 -4.67 -9.35 -18.43
N GLN A 333 -5.65 -10.17 -18.15
CA GLN A 333 -6.26 -10.26 -16.83
C GLN A 333 -5.26 -10.73 -15.76
N ARG A 334 -5.23 -10.03 -14.63
CA ARG A 334 -4.53 -10.46 -13.42
C ARG A 334 -5.46 -11.26 -12.55
N THR A 335 -4.96 -12.36 -12.03
CA THR A 335 -5.70 -13.31 -11.20
C THR A 335 -4.86 -13.71 -10.00
N ILE A 336 -5.45 -14.45 -9.08
CA ILE A 336 -4.79 -14.94 -7.88
C ILE A 336 -4.91 -16.46 -7.84
N GLY A 337 -3.78 -17.16 -7.71
CA GLY A 337 -3.73 -18.60 -7.54
C GLY A 337 -3.85 -19.44 -8.81
N ASP A 338 -3.80 -18.84 -10.00
CA ASP A 338 -3.82 -19.57 -11.27
C ASP A 338 -2.44 -20.03 -11.74
N GLY A 339 -1.38 -19.66 -11.00
CA GLY A 339 -0.01 -20.10 -11.26
C GLY A 339 0.66 -19.45 -12.47
N ASN A 340 0.05 -18.43 -13.08
CA ASN A 340 0.67 -17.68 -14.16
C ASN A 340 1.86 -16.83 -13.67
N SER A 341 2.61 -16.23 -14.61
CA SER A 341 3.79 -15.45 -14.29
C SER A 341 3.52 -14.15 -13.52
N HIS A 342 2.27 -13.70 -13.49
CA HIS A 342 1.81 -12.49 -12.81
C HIS A 342 0.97 -12.78 -11.56
N ASP A 343 0.98 -14.03 -11.10
CA ASP A 343 0.23 -14.43 -9.92
C ASP A 343 0.89 -13.95 -8.63
N ILE A 344 0.28 -12.97 -7.97
CA ILE A 344 0.78 -12.42 -6.72
C ILE A 344 0.59 -13.36 -5.52
N LYS A 345 -0.15 -14.47 -5.69
CA LYS A 345 -0.37 -15.42 -4.58
C LYS A 345 0.94 -15.87 -3.95
N LYS A 346 1.98 -16.08 -4.76
CA LYS A 346 3.29 -16.49 -4.27
C LYS A 346 3.88 -15.51 -3.27
N TYR A 347 3.78 -14.20 -3.55
CA TYR A 347 4.22 -13.16 -2.61
C TYR A 347 3.41 -13.12 -1.35
N MET A 348 2.13 -13.13 -1.55
CA MET A 348 1.22 -13.04 -0.45
C MET A 348 1.34 -14.27 0.45
N ASP A 349 1.62 -15.46 -0.08
CA ASP A 349 1.92 -16.66 0.70
C ASP A 349 3.29 -16.54 1.42
N ASP A 350 4.27 -15.89 0.82
CA ASP A 350 5.56 -15.64 1.47
C ASP A 350 5.42 -14.64 2.63
N PHE A 351 4.59 -13.61 2.48
CA PHE A 351 4.23 -12.74 3.60
C PHE A 351 3.51 -13.53 4.72
N LYS A 352 2.67 -14.50 4.36
CA LYS A 352 1.98 -15.40 5.32
C LYS A 352 2.92 -16.02 6.31
N ASN A 353 4.00 -16.51 5.85
CA ASN A 353 4.96 -17.28 6.62
C ASN A 353 6.03 -16.38 7.28
N TYR A 354 5.92 -15.06 7.12
CA TYR A 354 6.90 -14.15 7.69
C TYR A 354 6.59 -13.77 9.14
N SER A 355 7.62 -13.26 9.84
CA SER A 355 7.52 -12.81 11.22
C SER A 355 6.54 -11.63 11.37
N GLY A 356 5.58 -11.76 12.26
CA GLY A 356 4.56 -10.75 12.57
C GLY A 356 3.19 -11.36 12.83
N GLU A 357 2.41 -10.75 13.70
CA GLU A 357 1.04 -11.18 14.00
C GLU A 357 0.08 -10.78 12.88
N LYS A 358 0.10 -9.51 12.51
CA LYS A 358 -0.76 -8.92 11.47
C LYS A 358 0.03 -8.67 10.20
N PHE A 359 -0.67 -8.51 9.07
CA PHE A 359 -0.05 -8.18 7.80
C PHE A 359 0.87 -6.95 7.90
N GLN A 360 0.46 -5.91 8.63
CA GLN A 360 1.30 -4.74 8.88
C GLN A 360 2.63 -5.09 9.54
N ASN A 361 2.61 -5.92 10.61
CA ASN A 361 3.84 -6.31 11.30
C ASN A 361 4.76 -7.13 10.39
N LYS A 362 4.20 -8.01 9.56
CA LYS A 362 4.96 -8.82 8.61
C LYS A 362 5.65 -7.96 7.57
N VAL A 363 4.93 -7.02 6.97
CA VAL A 363 5.51 -6.08 5.99
C VAL A 363 6.55 -5.17 6.65
N TYR A 364 6.27 -4.67 7.85
CA TYR A 364 7.22 -3.86 8.62
C TYR A 364 8.53 -4.61 8.86
N ASN A 365 8.45 -5.87 9.33
CA ASN A 365 9.61 -6.71 9.58
C ASN A 365 10.38 -7.08 8.31
N ILE A 366 9.68 -7.31 7.19
CA ILE A 366 10.32 -7.53 5.88
C ILE A 366 11.11 -6.27 5.46
N LEU A 367 10.50 -5.10 5.57
CA LEU A 367 11.14 -3.85 5.19
C LEU A 367 12.36 -3.53 6.07
N LEU A 368 12.26 -3.77 7.39
CA LEU A 368 13.43 -3.73 8.28
C LEU A 368 14.51 -4.70 7.82
N GLY A 369 14.11 -5.95 7.52
CA GLY A 369 15.02 -7.01 7.10
C GLY A 369 15.80 -6.68 5.82
N ILE A 370 15.17 -6.05 4.84
CA ILE A 370 15.84 -5.63 3.59
C ILE A 370 16.59 -4.29 3.71
N GLY A 371 16.47 -3.62 4.84
CA GLY A 371 17.32 -2.48 5.08
C GLY A 371 16.67 -1.12 5.20
N VAL A 372 15.37 -1.05 5.20
CA VAL A 372 14.70 0.21 5.56
C VAL A 372 14.84 0.45 7.05
N SER A 373 15.21 1.65 7.46
CA SER A 373 15.35 1.96 8.89
C SER A 373 13.97 2.07 9.57
N LYS A 374 13.93 1.77 10.87
CA LYS A 374 12.73 1.99 11.70
C LYS A 374 12.23 3.43 11.57
N GLU A 375 13.14 4.39 11.64
CA GLU A 375 12.81 5.81 11.51
C GLU A 375 12.13 6.13 10.17
N THR A 376 12.64 5.57 9.08
CA THR A 376 12.02 5.72 7.74
C THR A 376 10.60 5.16 7.70
N LEU A 377 10.40 3.95 8.24
CA LEU A 377 9.08 3.31 8.25
C LEU A 377 8.07 4.10 9.09
N ASP A 378 8.49 4.54 10.29
CA ASP A 378 7.64 5.32 11.18
C ASP A 378 7.29 6.69 10.57
N LYS A 379 8.21 7.33 9.85
CA LYS A 379 7.93 8.56 9.07
C LYS A 379 6.91 8.30 7.96
N VAL A 380 7.04 7.24 7.19
CA VAL A 380 6.07 6.90 6.14
C VAL A 380 4.68 6.72 6.74
N ILE A 381 4.55 5.98 7.85
CA ILE A 381 3.28 5.78 8.53
C ILE A 381 2.71 7.14 9.00
N SER A 382 3.48 7.95 9.69
CA SER A 382 2.99 9.24 10.25
C SER A 382 2.65 10.27 9.17
N ASN A 383 3.42 10.30 8.08
CA ASN A 383 3.17 11.22 6.98
C ASN A 383 1.87 10.90 6.24
N LEU A 384 1.57 9.60 6.08
CA LEU A 384 0.50 9.13 5.20
C LEU A 384 -0.79 8.73 5.92
N THR A 385 -0.80 8.64 7.26
CA THR A 385 -2.00 8.26 8.00
C THR A 385 -2.48 9.39 8.90
N GLU A 386 -3.77 9.40 9.22
CA GLU A 386 -4.40 10.27 10.19
C GLU A 386 -5.38 9.50 11.08
N GLY A 387 -5.67 10.05 12.26
CA GLY A 387 -6.45 9.38 13.29
C GLY A 387 -5.60 8.40 14.11
N PRO A 388 -6.23 7.46 14.82
CA PRO A 388 -5.50 6.39 15.48
C PRO A 388 -4.68 5.61 14.43
N THR A 389 -3.38 5.54 14.63
CA THR A 389 -2.49 4.79 13.74
C THR A 389 -2.01 3.54 14.45
N VAL A 390 -2.14 2.39 13.81
CA VAL A 390 -1.45 1.19 14.23
C VAL A 390 0.04 1.46 14.05
N LYS A 391 0.71 1.82 15.14
CA LYS A 391 2.16 2.00 15.10
C LYS A 391 2.80 0.68 14.76
N GLY A 392 3.80 0.76 13.91
CA GLY A 392 4.73 -0.36 13.70
C GLY A 392 5.30 -0.80 15.04
N ASN A 393 5.82 -1.97 15.02
CA ASN A 393 6.25 -2.78 16.10
C ASN A 393 7.20 -2.08 17.10
N ASP A 394 6.74 -1.70 18.28
CA ASP A 394 7.57 -1.20 19.40
C ASP A 394 8.27 -2.33 20.19
N ALA A 395 8.32 -3.53 19.62
CA ALA A 395 8.89 -4.71 20.26
C ALA A 395 10.40 -4.67 20.39
N ASN A 396 10.89 -5.60 21.21
CA ASN A 396 12.30 -5.90 21.26
C ASN A 396 12.78 -6.41 19.91
N GLN A 397 13.56 -5.62 19.24
CA GLN A 397 14.13 -5.96 17.94
C GLN A 397 15.63 -5.76 17.98
N VAL A 398 16.35 -6.79 17.54
CA VAL A 398 17.77 -6.68 17.24
C VAL A 398 17.92 -6.57 15.74
N ILE A 399 18.54 -5.50 15.27
CA ILE A 399 18.80 -5.25 13.86
C ILE A 399 20.27 -4.96 13.70
N ALA A 400 21.03 -5.97 13.32
CA ALA A 400 22.46 -5.86 13.10
C ALA A 400 22.78 -6.11 11.63
N ARG A 401 23.20 -5.06 10.92
CA ARG A 401 23.65 -5.14 9.54
C ARG A 401 25.12 -5.48 9.47
N ALA A 402 25.60 -5.80 8.27
CA ALA A 402 26.98 -6.22 8.05
C ALA A 402 28.01 -5.23 8.62
N ASP A 403 27.74 -3.94 8.55
CA ASP A 403 28.62 -2.87 9.04
C ASP A 403 28.84 -2.85 10.56
N VAL A 404 27.93 -3.45 11.34
CA VAL A 404 28.04 -3.56 12.81
C VAL A 404 28.36 -4.97 13.29
N LEU A 405 28.45 -5.96 12.38
CA LEU A 405 28.78 -7.34 12.74
C LEU A 405 30.28 -7.48 13.04
N THR A 406 30.59 -8.24 14.07
CA THR A 406 31.97 -8.67 14.34
C THR A 406 32.28 -9.90 13.51
N ALA A 407 33.31 -9.82 12.67
CA ALA A 407 33.74 -10.89 11.80
C ALA A 407 34.91 -11.67 12.36
N ASN A 408 34.93 -13.00 12.18
CA ASN A 408 36.04 -13.87 12.49
C ASN A 408 36.38 -14.71 11.25
N GLY A 409 37.65 -14.67 10.84
CA GLY A 409 38.16 -15.43 9.70
C GLY A 409 37.63 -14.99 8.33
N VAL A 410 36.89 -13.90 8.26
CA VAL A 410 36.28 -13.38 7.01
C VAL A 410 36.36 -11.86 6.92
N THR A 411 36.52 -11.34 5.72
CA THR A 411 36.53 -9.90 5.44
C THR A 411 35.18 -9.48 4.84
N MET A 412 34.69 -8.31 5.25
CA MET A 412 33.48 -7.71 4.69
C MET A 412 33.70 -7.36 3.22
N SER A 413 32.74 -7.73 2.37
CA SER A 413 32.68 -7.33 0.97
C SER A 413 31.73 -6.13 0.82
N THR A 414 32.15 -5.18 -0.03
CA THR A 414 31.34 -4.02 -0.44
C THR A 414 31.11 -4.03 -1.96
N ASP A 415 31.19 -5.20 -2.58
CA ASP A 415 30.98 -5.35 -4.02
C ASP A 415 29.49 -5.18 -4.37
N THR A 416 29.17 -4.07 -4.99
CA THR A 416 27.84 -3.71 -5.50
C THR A 416 27.71 -3.88 -7.01
N SER A 417 28.65 -4.62 -7.64
CA SER A 417 28.62 -4.85 -9.11
C SER A 417 27.34 -5.59 -9.56
N ASP A 418 26.78 -6.45 -8.72
CA ASP A 418 25.40 -6.92 -8.87
C ASP A 418 24.49 -6.06 -7.98
N ARG A 419 23.52 -5.39 -8.58
CA ARG A 419 22.57 -4.54 -7.85
C ARG A 419 21.66 -5.26 -6.87
N ALA A 420 21.67 -6.59 -6.87
CA ALA A 420 21.03 -7.38 -5.83
C ALA A 420 21.88 -7.46 -4.55
N ASN A 421 23.16 -7.11 -4.62
CA ASN A 421 24.02 -7.07 -3.44
C ASN A 421 23.65 -5.86 -2.57
N PRO A 422 23.54 -6.06 -1.25
CA PRO A 422 23.50 -4.97 -0.29
C PRO A 422 24.84 -4.23 -0.24
N ASP A 423 24.85 -3.06 0.40
CA ASP A 423 26.05 -2.22 0.53
C ASP A 423 27.24 -2.95 1.19
N ALA A 424 26.95 -3.94 2.05
CA ALA A 424 27.96 -4.75 2.70
C ALA A 424 27.45 -6.17 3.04
N TYR A 425 28.33 -7.16 2.95
CA TYR A 425 28.05 -8.55 3.30
C TYR A 425 29.31 -9.34 3.61
N PHE A 426 29.19 -10.52 4.21
CA PHE A 426 30.25 -11.47 4.47
C PHE A 426 30.01 -12.77 3.72
N VAL A 427 31.08 -13.39 3.22
CA VAL A 427 31.04 -14.70 2.55
C VAL A 427 31.51 -15.78 3.50
N LEU A 428 30.59 -16.58 4.03
CA LEU A 428 30.88 -17.71 4.89
C LEU A 428 30.97 -18.99 4.05
N ASP A 429 32.15 -19.55 3.84
CA ASP A 429 32.44 -20.73 3.01
C ASP A 429 33.27 -21.80 3.72
N SER A 430 33.42 -21.67 5.02
CA SER A 430 34.08 -22.66 5.89
C SER A 430 33.62 -22.53 7.34
N ASP A 431 33.85 -23.58 8.14
CA ASP A 431 33.55 -23.62 9.57
C ASP A 431 34.45 -22.72 10.43
N SER A 432 35.56 -22.25 9.87
CA SER A 432 36.46 -21.29 10.50
C SER A 432 35.97 -19.81 10.33
N LYS A 433 34.93 -19.59 9.53
CA LYS A 433 34.38 -18.26 9.26
C LYS A 433 33.08 -18.04 9.99
N SER A 434 32.96 -16.91 10.68
CA SER A 434 31.73 -16.54 11.37
C SER A 434 31.54 -15.04 11.45
N VAL A 435 30.30 -14.65 11.69
CA VAL A 435 29.89 -13.27 12.04
C VAL A 435 29.05 -13.32 13.30
N SER A 436 29.18 -12.31 14.16
CA SER A 436 28.47 -12.23 15.43
C SER A 436 28.02 -10.82 15.74
N TYR A 437 27.01 -10.72 16.61
CA TYR A 437 26.53 -9.44 17.15
C TYR A 437 26.23 -9.59 18.64
N THR A 438 26.73 -8.63 19.44
CA THR A 438 26.45 -8.55 20.88
C THR A 438 25.42 -7.46 21.13
N PHE A 439 24.38 -7.78 21.89
CA PHE A 439 23.30 -6.88 22.24
C PHE A 439 22.87 -7.04 23.69
N THR A 440 22.16 -6.05 24.22
CA THR A 440 21.59 -6.09 25.57
C THR A 440 20.07 -6.12 25.47
N SER A 441 19.43 -7.06 26.16
CA SER A 441 17.97 -7.07 26.34
C SER A 441 17.59 -6.55 27.71
N SER A 442 16.62 -5.65 27.78
CA SER A 442 16.08 -5.12 29.03
C SER A 442 15.10 -6.06 29.74
N LYS A 443 14.53 -7.02 29.01
CA LYS A 443 13.55 -8.00 29.53
C LYS A 443 13.68 -9.34 28.80
N ALA A 444 13.10 -10.38 29.40
CA ALA A 444 13.00 -11.67 28.74
C ALA A 444 11.91 -11.65 27.64
N TYR A 445 12.19 -12.33 26.52
CA TYR A 445 11.25 -12.56 25.43
C TYR A 445 11.68 -13.75 24.57
N THR A 446 10.77 -14.33 23.82
CA THR A 446 11.08 -15.32 22.79
C THR A 446 11.14 -14.61 21.43
N GLY A 447 12.26 -14.73 20.74
CA GLY A 447 12.52 -14.05 19.46
C GLY A 447 12.71 -15.02 18.30
N GLN A 448 12.36 -14.57 17.11
CA GLN A 448 12.71 -15.24 15.85
C GLN A 448 14.05 -14.72 15.34
N VAL A 449 15.00 -15.63 15.14
CA VAL A 449 16.29 -15.33 14.51
C VAL A 449 16.09 -15.26 13.00
N VAL A 450 16.51 -14.17 12.42
CA VAL A 450 16.42 -13.90 10.98
C VAL A 450 17.81 -13.53 10.47
N ALA A 451 18.22 -14.11 9.36
CA ALA A 451 19.43 -13.68 8.65
C ALA A 451 19.08 -13.08 7.30
N TYR A 452 19.64 -11.91 7.00
CA TYR A 452 19.62 -11.35 5.67
C TYR A 452 20.72 -11.99 4.85
N LEU A 453 20.35 -12.94 4.03
CA LEU A 453 21.29 -13.84 3.39
C LEU A 453 20.99 -14.10 1.91
N ALA A 454 22.03 -14.54 1.20
CA ALA A 454 21.91 -15.09 -0.14
C ALA A 454 22.84 -16.27 -0.32
N ASN A 455 22.41 -17.25 -1.12
CA ASN A 455 23.29 -18.27 -1.64
C ASN A 455 24.01 -17.72 -2.88
N PRO A 456 25.34 -17.52 -2.85
CA PRO A 456 26.10 -17.02 -3.98
C PRO A 456 26.31 -18.06 -5.09
N ASP A 457 26.12 -19.34 -4.77
CA ASP A 457 26.24 -20.39 -5.77
C ASP A 457 25.04 -20.31 -6.70
N THR A 458 25.29 -20.03 -7.95
CA THR A 458 24.31 -19.86 -9.04
C THR A 458 23.55 -21.14 -9.38
N LEU A 459 23.64 -22.13 -8.55
CA LEU A 459 23.25 -23.53 -8.73
C LEU A 459 21.75 -23.79 -8.58
N GLN A 460 20.93 -22.86 -8.98
CA GLN A 460 19.48 -23.06 -9.02
C GLN A 460 19.05 -24.12 -10.04
N THR A 461 19.94 -24.47 -10.95
CA THR A 461 19.74 -25.57 -11.91
C THR A 461 20.24 -26.92 -11.43
N ASP A 462 21.11 -26.95 -10.41
CA ASP A 462 21.65 -28.19 -9.87
C ASP A 462 20.65 -28.80 -8.88
N SER A 463 20.12 -29.98 -9.22
CA SER A 463 19.21 -30.73 -8.37
C SER A 463 19.81 -31.06 -6.99
N THR A 464 21.13 -31.20 -6.90
CA THR A 464 21.86 -31.50 -5.67
C THR A 464 21.78 -30.36 -4.66
N ASN A 465 21.84 -29.09 -5.12
CA ASN A 465 21.78 -27.94 -4.23
C ASN A 465 20.35 -27.54 -3.87
N LYS A 466 19.36 -27.96 -4.63
CA LYS A 466 17.93 -27.73 -4.29
C LYS A 466 17.49 -28.49 -3.04
N SER A 467 18.15 -29.58 -2.72
CA SER A 467 17.83 -30.41 -1.55
C SER A 467 18.62 -30.09 -0.29
N LYS A 468 19.66 -29.22 -0.38
CA LYS A 468 20.46 -28.86 0.79
C LYS A 468 19.63 -28.12 1.84
N LYS A 469 19.82 -28.51 3.08
CA LYS A 469 19.16 -27.91 4.23
C LYS A 469 19.92 -26.69 4.74
N MET A 470 19.24 -25.76 5.40
CA MET A 470 19.87 -24.56 5.94
C MET A 470 20.99 -24.89 6.94
N ASN A 471 20.80 -25.92 7.74
CA ASN A 471 21.81 -26.40 8.71
C ASN A 471 23.06 -27.04 8.06
N GLU A 472 23.02 -27.36 6.76
CA GLU A 472 24.20 -27.78 6.00
C GLU A 472 25.03 -26.60 5.51
N ALA A 473 24.43 -25.40 5.47
CA ALA A 473 25.06 -24.19 4.99
C ALA A 473 25.59 -23.29 6.11
N ILE A 474 24.86 -23.21 7.22
CA ILE A 474 25.21 -22.40 8.40
C ILE A 474 24.81 -23.08 9.68
N THR A 475 25.47 -22.71 10.80
CA THR A 475 24.99 -22.93 12.14
C THR A 475 24.78 -21.61 12.86
N VAL A 476 23.90 -21.59 13.86
CA VAL A 476 23.61 -20.43 14.68
C VAL A 476 23.76 -20.77 16.14
N ASP A 477 24.50 -19.96 16.89
CA ASP A 477 24.63 -20.06 18.33
C ASP A 477 24.13 -18.77 19.00
N LEU A 478 23.43 -18.90 20.11
CA LEU A 478 23.15 -17.82 21.06
C LEU A 478 23.92 -18.13 22.35
N ASP A 479 24.82 -17.23 22.76
CA ASP A 479 25.66 -17.41 23.97
C ASP A 479 26.40 -18.76 24.02
N ASN A 480 26.91 -19.19 22.87
CA ASN A 480 27.55 -20.49 22.63
C ASN A 480 26.61 -21.71 22.74
N SER A 481 25.32 -21.51 22.84
CA SER A 481 24.33 -22.59 22.79
C SER A 481 23.73 -22.68 21.39
N ALA A 482 23.71 -23.86 20.81
CA ALA A 482 23.21 -24.07 19.44
C ALA A 482 21.71 -23.75 19.34
N VAL A 483 21.36 -22.96 18.35
CA VAL A 483 19.96 -22.66 17.97
C VAL A 483 19.47 -23.76 17.03
N THR A 484 18.32 -24.35 17.34
CA THR A 484 17.67 -25.29 16.44
C THR A 484 17.12 -24.56 15.23
N LEU A 485 17.67 -24.83 14.06
CA LEU A 485 17.21 -24.22 12.80
C LEU A 485 15.94 -24.91 12.32
N ILE A 486 15.06 -24.14 11.69
CA ILE A 486 13.88 -24.64 10.99
C ILE A 486 14.34 -25.60 9.88
N ASP A 487 13.70 -26.76 9.76
CA ASP A 487 13.97 -27.71 8.69
C ASP A 487 13.45 -27.18 7.36
N GLN A 488 14.29 -26.45 6.66
CA GLN A 488 13.99 -25.84 5.37
C GLN A 488 15.18 -25.98 4.42
N ASN A 489 14.88 -26.09 3.14
CA ASN A 489 15.90 -25.98 2.10
C ASN A 489 16.35 -24.52 2.00
N TYR A 490 17.64 -24.27 1.96
CA TYR A 490 18.09 -22.88 1.82
C TYR A 490 17.76 -22.26 0.46
N TYR A 491 17.41 -23.09 -0.54
CA TYR A 491 16.84 -22.63 -1.81
C TYR A 491 15.39 -22.17 -1.64
N GLU A 492 14.58 -22.89 -0.85
CA GLU A 492 13.16 -22.58 -0.61
C GLU A 492 12.97 -21.51 0.48
N ALA A 493 13.96 -21.33 1.33
CA ALA A 493 13.99 -20.29 2.34
C ALA A 493 14.03 -18.87 1.76
N ARG A 494 14.42 -18.75 0.50
CA ARG A 494 14.17 -17.53 -0.25
C ARG A 494 12.69 -17.49 -0.60
N MET A 495 12.09 -16.30 -0.58
CA MET A 495 10.76 -16.10 -1.12
C MET A 495 10.63 -16.84 -2.43
N GLY A 496 9.68 -17.71 -2.57
CA GLY A 496 9.38 -18.69 -3.64
C GLY A 496 9.51 -18.28 -5.10
N ILE A 497 10.20 -17.25 -5.31
CA ILE A 497 10.40 -16.44 -6.48
C ILE A 497 11.44 -17.01 -7.42
N CYS A 498 12.30 -17.87 -6.93
CA CYS A 498 13.40 -18.38 -7.72
C CYS A 498 13.07 -19.66 -8.51
N LYS A 499 11.80 -19.97 -8.71
CA LYS A 499 11.37 -21.17 -9.44
C LYS A 499 11.42 -21.05 -10.97
N GLY A 500 11.90 -19.94 -11.52
CA GLY A 500 12.01 -19.74 -12.96
C GLY A 500 13.41 -20.10 -13.48
N SER A 501 13.47 -20.75 -14.64
CA SER A 501 14.71 -21.27 -15.26
C SER A 501 15.74 -20.23 -15.68
N SER A 502 15.44 -18.95 -15.67
CA SER A 502 16.35 -17.88 -16.13
C SER A 502 16.96 -17.04 -15.02
N ILE A 503 16.69 -17.36 -13.76
CA ILE A 503 17.28 -16.66 -12.60
C ILE A 503 18.57 -17.34 -12.12
N THR A 504 19.11 -18.22 -12.93
CA THR A 504 20.22 -19.10 -12.60
C THR A 504 21.57 -18.39 -12.39
N THR A 505 21.67 -17.12 -12.71
CA THR A 505 22.95 -16.40 -12.70
C THR A 505 23.03 -15.24 -11.73
N ARG A 506 22.00 -14.96 -10.92
CA ARG A 506 21.99 -13.79 -10.05
C ARG A 506 21.73 -14.14 -8.58
N ILE A 507 22.50 -13.51 -7.71
CA ILE A 507 22.37 -13.60 -6.27
C ILE A 507 21.13 -12.83 -5.82
N ASN A 508 20.30 -13.45 -4.98
CA ASN A 508 19.11 -12.79 -4.38
C ASN A 508 19.25 -12.81 -2.86
N TYR A 509 19.23 -11.64 -2.25
CA TYR A 509 19.21 -11.50 -0.79
C TYR A 509 17.79 -11.48 -0.27
N TRP A 510 17.58 -12.16 0.85
CA TRP A 510 16.30 -12.18 1.54
C TRP A 510 16.47 -12.34 3.06
N PRO A 511 15.66 -11.67 3.88
CA PRO A 511 15.64 -11.91 5.32
C PRO A 511 14.92 -13.23 5.62
N VAL A 512 15.69 -14.28 5.91
CA VAL A 512 15.21 -15.66 6.12
C VAL A 512 15.08 -15.94 7.60
N ILE A 513 13.91 -16.44 8.04
CA ILE A 513 13.71 -16.90 9.41
C ILE A 513 14.47 -18.22 9.59
N LEU A 514 15.40 -18.25 10.53
CA LEU A 514 16.27 -19.40 10.79
C LEU A 514 15.76 -20.30 11.92
N GLY A 515 15.16 -19.71 12.96
CA GLY A 515 14.73 -20.43 14.14
C GLY A 515 14.17 -19.51 15.20
N THR A 516 13.92 -20.05 16.38
CA THR A 516 13.40 -19.33 17.55
C THR A 516 14.38 -19.47 18.71
N VAL A 517 14.55 -18.42 19.50
CA VAL A 517 15.41 -18.35 20.68
C VAL A 517 14.70 -17.70 21.85
N ASP A 518 15.02 -18.15 23.06
CA ASP A 518 14.61 -17.49 24.29
C ASP A 518 15.72 -16.55 24.74
N ILE A 519 15.41 -15.28 24.86
CA ILE A 519 16.31 -14.22 25.29
C ILE A 519 15.95 -13.86 26.73
N SER A 520 16.94 -13.90 27.64
CA SER A 520 16.78 -13.38 29.01
C SER A 520 17.04 -11.87 29.05
N ALA A 521 16.82 -11.21 30.21
CA ALA A 521 17.38 -9.88 30.41
C ALA A 521 18.90 -10.00 30.61
N GLY A 522 19.69 -9.13 29.98
CA GLY A 522 21.14 -9.11 30.04
C GLY A 522 21.82 -9.00 28.69
N ASN A 523 23.13 -9.29 28.70
CA ASN A 523 23.93 -9.25 27.47
C ASN A 523 23.91 -10.61 26.78
N HIS A 524 23.77 -10.59 25.47
CA HIS A 524 23.73 -11.77 24.62
C HIS A 524 24.62 -11.58 23.40
N THR A 525 25.14 -12.70 22.88
CA THR A 525 25.87 -12.73 21.62
C THR A 525 25.27 -13.80 20.71
N ILE A 526 24.78 -13.38 19.56
CA ILE A 526 24.35 -14.28 18.49
C ILE A 526 25.45 -14.41 17.45
N THR A 527 25.72 -15.65 17.02
CA THR A 527 26.78 -15.96 16.07
C THR A 527 26.24 -16.85 14.95
N ILE A 528 26.55 -16.51 13.72
CA ILE A 528 26.32 -17.35 12.53
C ILE A 528 27.70 -17.84 12.05
N LYS A 529 27.88 -19.15 11.94
CA LYS A 529 29.09 -19.79 11.42
C LYS A 529 28.78 -20.40 10.06
N GLY A 530 29.75 -20.32 9.16
CA GLY A 530 29.71 -21.01 7.88
C GLY A 530 29.91 -22.52 8.01
N THR A 531 29.78 -23.19 6.89
CA THR A 531 30.17 -24.56 6.65
C THR A 531 30.97 -24.63 5.35
N SER A 532 31.26 -25.83 4.83
CA SER A 532 31.82 -25.96 3.48
C SER A 532 30.91 -25.51 2.36
N ASN A 533 29.63 -25.25 2.68
CA ASN A 533 28.68 -24.66 1.72
C ASN A 533 28.68 -23.12 1.88
N LYS A 534 28.84 -22.45 0.76
CA LYS A 534 29.00 -20.99 0.72
C LYS A 534 27.67 -20.27 1.00
N MET A 535 27.69 -19.27 1.90
CA MET A 535 26.55 -18.42 2.22
C MET A 535 26.99 -16.97 2.37
N ASN A 536 26.28 -16.05 1.76
CA ASN A 536 26.46 -14.61 1.98
C ASN A 536 25.55 -14.15 3.10
N ILE A 537 26.09 -13.43 4.09
CA ILE A 537 25.34 -12.85 5.22
C ILE A 537 25.51 -11.35 5.22
N ALA A 538 24.40 -10.63 5.14
CA ALA A 538 24.35 -9.16 5.15
C ALA A 538 23.70 -8.57 6.41
N GLY A 539 23.16 -9.42 7.29
CA GLY A 539 22.60 -8.97 8.57
C GLY A 539 22.11 -10.13 9.43
N ILE A 540 22.00 -9.87 10.72
CA ILE A 540 21.42 -10.75 11.73
C ILE A 540 20.37 -9.96 12.48
N TYR A 541 19.15 -10.50 12.56
CA TYR A 541 18.04 -9.84 13.24
C TYR A 541 17.40 -10.81 14.25
N ILE A 542 16.82 -10.26 15.30
CA ILE A 542 15.95 -11.00 16.22
C ILE A 542 14.66 -10.19 16.38
N PHE A 543 13.54 -10.78 15.99
CA PHE A 543 12.21 -10.18 16.11
C PHE A 543 11.45 -10.84 17.25
N ASP A 544 10.88 -10.05 18.15
CA ASP A 544 10.10 -10.53 19.30
C ASP A 544 8.87 -11.34 18.83
N ASN A 545 8.78 -12.59 19.30
CA ASN A 545 7.67 -13.49 18.94
C ASN A 545 6.31 -13.01 19.44
N ALA A 546 6.25 -12.28 20.56
CA ALA A 546 4.98 -11.72 21.06
C ALA A 546 4.31 -10.79 20.05
N ILE A 547 5.11 -10.25 19.13
CA ILE A 547 4.64 -9.37 18.07
C ILE A 547 4.79 -10.04 16.70
N ALA A 548 5.69 -11.02 16.62
CA ALA A 548 5.86 -11.80 15.41
C ALA A 548 4.67 -12.75 15.11
N GLY A 549 3.86 -13.11 16.12
CA GLY A 549 2.68 -13.98 15.94
C GLY A 549 3.00 -15.43 15.51
N GLY A 550 4.27 -15.83 15.53
CA GLY A 550 4.71 -17.13 15.03
C GLY A 550 4.58 -17.31 13.51
N LEU A 551 5.06 -18.42 13.00
CA LEU A 551 5.09 -18.74 11.57
C LEU A 551 3.70 -19.02 10.93
N ASN A 552 2.64 -19.16 11.71
CA ASN A 552 1.34 -19.67 11.27
C ASN A 552 0.21 -18.65 11.30
N GLY A 553 0.45 -17.41 11.63
CA GLY A 553 -0.61 -16.42 11.85
C GLY A 553 -0.98 -15.62 10.62
N PHE A 554 -1.95 -16.10 9.83
CA PHE A 554 -2.82 -15.22 9.09
C PHE A 554 -4.19 -15.25 9.73
N GLU A 555 -4.63 -14.11 10.20
CA GLU A 555 -6.05 -13.90 10.35
C GLU A 555 -6.66 -13.74 8.96
N SER A 556 -7.61 -14.60 8.68
CA SER A 556 -8.50 -14.55 7.52
C SER A 556 -9.35 -13.29 7.55
#